data_2c2a19d30e8dc6a19dc0ec5923098546
#
_entry.id   2c2a19d30e8dc6a19dc0ec5923098546
#
_cell.length_a   1.000
_cell.length_b   1.000
_cell.length_c   1.000
_cell.angle_alpha   90.00
_cell.angle_beta   90.00
_cell.angle_gamma   90.00
#
_symmetry.space_group_name_H-M   'P 1'
#
loop_
_entity.id
_entity.type
_entity.pdbx_description
1 polymer ?
#
loop_
_entity_poly.entity_id
_entity_poly.type
_entity_poly.pdbx_seq_one_letter_code
_entity_poly.pdbx_strand_id
1 'polypeptide(L)'
;MSKRLHKGNMSLFDFQERYDSEDKCREFFLRLRYPHGFVCPHCGVSECGQVKTRNLLRCKSCRKQISITSGTVFHSSHLSLRQMNWAMFLFANDKRGCSAVQLQKMLKVNYDTAYFILQRLRKAMKIRDERYMLKGIVELDDTYVGTATHGKKRGRGTEKSKVIVAVAKTLNNKSTYIKMQVSPNLKAVTFGKFAKKNIAEGSRVESDNCPALKKGLAEKYFLHYETFSPEKDMLRRLHTAISNMKSMIEGTYHGVTKEHLQEYLDEFCFRYSRRSFGVQLFGRLAAAVFC
;
A
#
# COMPACT_ATOMS: atom_id res chain seq x y z
N MET A 1 -25.11 -30.19 -9.20
CA MET A 1 -24.95 -28.72 -9.25
C MET A 1 -23.66 -28.35 -8.52
N SER A 2 -22.61 -28.08 -9.25
CA SER A 2 -21.30 -27.67 -8.69
C SER A 2 -21.42 -26.27 -8.13
N LYS A 3 -21.33 -26.09 -6.79
CA LYS A 3 -21.18 -24.79 -6.16
C LYS A 3 -19.86 -24.19 -6.65
N ARG A 4 -19.90 -23.29 -7.63
CA ARG A 4 -18.78 -22.39 -7.90
C ARG A 4 -18.55 -21.59 -6.61
N LEU A 5 -17.55 -22.00 -5.83
CA LEU A 5 -17.01 -21.21 -4.74
C LEU A 5 -16.63 -19.85 -5.34
N HIS A 6 -17.36 -18.80 -4.99
CA HIS A 6 -16.96 -17.45 -5.34
C HIS A 6 -15.55 -17.24 -4.80
N LYS A 7 -14.56 -17.15 -5.68
CA LYS A 7 -13.21 -16.61 -5.38
C LYS A 7 -13.33 -15.10 -5.11
N GLY A 8 -14.31 -14.72 -4.28
CA GLY A 8 -14.64 -13.35 -3.97
C GLY A 8 -13.89 -12.83 -2.74
N ASN A 9 -13.96 -11.55 -2.49
CA ASN A 9 -13.51 -10.94 -1.23
C ASN A 9 -14.29 -11.58 -0.06
N MET A 10 -13.66 -11.63 1.14
CA MET A 10 -14.35 -11.98 2.36
C MET A 10 -15.60 -11.09 2.46
N SER A 11 -16.79 -11.68 2.53
CA SER A 11 -18.02 -10.91 2.63
C SER A 11 -18.11 -10.19 3.98
N LEU A 12 -19.00 -9.20 4.05
CA LEU A 12 -19.28 -8.53 5.32
C LEU A 12 -19.81 -9.51 6.38
N PHE A 13 -20.67 -10.45 5.96
CA PHE A 13 -21.22 -11.48 6.85
C PHE A 13 -20.13 -12.42 7.37
N ASP A 14 -19.27 -12.96 6.48
CA ASP A 14 -18.15 -13.82 6.90
C ASP A 14 -17.22 -13.11 7.88
N PHE A 15 -16.97 -11.81 7.65
CA PHE A 15 -16.13 -11.01 8.54
C PHE A 15 -16.80 -10.82 9.91
N GLN A 16 -18.08 -10.47 9.92
CA GLN A 16 -18.84 -10.26 11.14
C GLN A 16 -18.91 -11.54 11.98
N GLU A 17 -19.20 -12.68 11.37
CA GLU A 17 -19.26 -13.99 12.03
C GLU A 17 -17.92 -14.42 12.64
N ARG A 18 -16.84 -14.16 11.89
CA ARG A 18 -15.48 -14.53 12.31
C ARG A 18 -14.89 -13.65 13.39
N TYR A 19 -15.28 -12.36 13.44
CA TYR A 19 -14.69 -11.34 14.31
C TYR A 19 -15.77 -10.57 15.08
N ASP A 20 -16.78 -11.27 15.59
CA ASP A 20 -17.95 -10.72 16.30
C ASP A 20 -17.60 -10.13 17.69
N SER A 21 -16.52 -10.58 18.31
CA SER A 21 -16.14 -10.21 19.67
C SER A 21 -14.71 -9.70 19.78
N GLU A 22 -14.43 -8.99 20.89
CA GLU A 22 -13.08 -8.48 21.19
C GLU A 22 -12.10 -9.64 21.40
N ASP A 23 -12.55 -10.76 21.97
CA ASP A 23 -11.71 -11.94 22.18
C ASP A 23 -11.29 -12.60 20.87
N LYS A 24 -12.20 -12.78 19.92
CA LYS A 24 -11.85 -13.30 18.57
C LYS A 24 -10.89 -12.36 17.82
N CYS A 25 -11.07 -11.05 17.94
CA CYS A 25 -10.14 -10.08 17.38
C CYS A 25 -8.75 -10.16 18.07
N ARG A 26 -8.72 -10.34 19.40
CA ARG A 26 -7.48 -10.52 20.17
C ARG A 26 -6.71 -11.76 19.71
N GLU A 27 -7.37 -12.89 19.58
CA GLU A 27 -6.76 -14.12 19.08
C GLU A 27 -6.18 -13.96 17.66
N PHE A 28 -6.92 -13.27 16.78
CA PHE A 28 -6.45 -12.97 15.45
C PHE A 28 -5.17 -12.11 15.48
N PHE A 29 -5.14 -11.04 16.29
CA PHE A 29 -3.97 -10.17 16.41
C PHE A 29 -2.78 -10.87 17.05
N LEU A 30 -3.02 -11.73 18.06
CA LEU A 30 -1.98 -12.53 18.67
C LEU A 30 -1.32 -13.49 17.66
N ARG A 31 -2.12 -14.18 16.83
CA ARG A 31 -1.60 -15.04 15.76
C ARG A 31 -0.76 -14.29 14.72
N LEU A 32 -1.16 -13.06 14.38
CA LEU A 32 -0.39 -12.22 13.47
C LEU A 32 0.93 -11.76 14.07
N ARG A 33 0.91 -11.38 15.36
CA ARG A 33 2.09 -10.86 16.05
C ARG A 33 3.09 -11.94 16.43
N TYR A 34 2.59 -13.09 16.85
CA TYR A 34 3.36 -14.20 17.37
C TYR A 34 3.03 -15.50 16.63
N PRO A 35 3.37 -15.59 15.32
CA PRO A 35 3.02 -16.77 14.52
C PRO A 35 3.65 -18.07 15.03
N HIS A 36 4.77 -17.96 15.75
CA HIS A 36 5.49 -19.10 16.35
C HIS A 36 5.37 -19.15 17.88
N GLY A 37 4.36 -18.49 18.45
CA GLY A 37 4.19 -18.36 19.89
C GLY A 37 4.81 -17.09 20.46
N PHE A 38 4.38 -16.74 21.66
CA PHE A 38 4.87 -15.55 22.37
C PHE A 38 6.34 -15.70 22.74
N VAL A 39 7.12 -14.65 22.48
CA VAL A 39 8.48 -14.47 23.01
C VAL A 39 8.56 -13.08 23.63
N CYS A 40 8.94 -13.03 24.91
CA CYS A 40 9.06 -11.77 25.62
C CYS A 40 10.19 -10.91 25.03
N PRO A 41 9.90 -9.67 24.57
CA PRO A 41 10.93 -8.79 23.98
C PRO A 41 11.96 -8.28 24.99
N HIS A 42 11.76 -8.53 26.30
CA HIS A 42 12.66 -8.10 27.36
C HIS A 42 13.58 -9.20 27.89
N CYS A 43 13.05 -10.41 28.06
CA CYS A 43 13.82 -11.50 28.69
C CYS A 43 13.85 -12.79 27.87
N GLY A 44 13.25 -12.82 26.67
CA GLY A 44 13.26 -13.98 25.77
C GLY A 44 12.38 -15.17 26.18
N VAL A 45 11.74 -15.14 27.36
CA VAL A 45 10.89 -16.25 27.85
C VAL A 45 9.60 -16.34 27.02
N SER A 46 9.17 -17.56 26.71
CA SER A 46 8.01 -17.83 25.86
C SER A 46 6.68 -17.94 26.63
N GLU A 47 6.70 -17.80 27.95
CA GLU A 47 5.49 -17.91 28.74
C GLU A 47 4.88 -16.57 29.12
N CYS A 48 3.58 -16.41 28.88
CA CYS A 48 2.84 -15.22 29.26
C CYS A 48 1.45 -15.54 29.77
N GLY A 49 0.94 -14.64 30.63
CA GLY A 49 -0.47 -14.56 30.98
C GLY A 49 -1.15 -13.45 30.22
N GLN A 50 -2.47 -13.50 30.10
CA GLN A 50 -3.28 -12.48 29.46
C GLN A 50 -3.94 -11.57 30.48
N VAL A 51 -3.83 -10.25 30.30
CA VAL A 51 -4.61 -9.23 31.02
C VAL A 51 -5.70 -8.75 30.08
N LYS A 52 -6.83 -9.50 30.07
CA LYS A 52 -7.92 -9.28 29.06
C LYS A 52 -8.52 -7.89 29.12
N THR A 53 -8.72 -7.32 30.30
CA THR A 53 -9.30 -5.98 30.51
C THR A 53 -8.52 -4.83 29.82
N ARG A 54 -7.22 -5.01 29.62
CA ARG A 54 -6.32 -4.00 29.02
C ARG A 54 -5.70 -4.45 27.70
N ASN A 55 -6.09 -5.59 27.15
CA ASN A 55 -5.48 -6.18 25.96
C ASN A 55 -3.94 -6.30 26.05
N LEU A 56 -3.42 -6.68 27.23
CA LEU A 56 -2.00 -6.82 27.49
C LEU A 56 -1.60 -8.29 27.67
N LEU A 57 -0.36 -8.61 27.32
CA LEU A 57 0.33 -9.83 27.70
C LEU A 57 1.24 -9.51 28.87
N ARG A 58 1.29 -10.39 29.88
CA ARG A 58 2.20 -10.29 31.04
C ARG A 58 3.18 -11.44 30.99
N CYS A 59 4.46 -11.16 30.82
CA CYS A 59 5.50 -12.18 30.92
C CYS A 59 5.49 -12.85 32.28
N LYS A 60 5.55 -14.18 32.33
CA LYS A 60 5.56 -14.91 33.60
C LYS A 60 6.88 -14.74 34.39
N SER A 61 7.99 -14.59 33.67
CA SER A 61 9.31 -14.40 34.27
C SER A 61 9.56 -12.97 34.74
N CYS A 62 9.73 -12.02 33.81
CA CYS A 62 10.08 -10.62 34.11
C CYS A 62 8.88 -9.74 34.49
N ARG A 63 7.66 -10.26 34.46
CA ARG A 63 6.37 -9.60 34.80
C ARG A 63 6.05 -8.33 33.96
N LYS A 64 6.88 -7.97 32.98
CA LYS A 64 6.57 -6.84 32.12
C LYS A 64 5.29 -7.05 31.32
N GLN A 65 4.51 -5.99 31.20
CA GLN A 65 3.28 -5.96 30.44
C GLN A 65 3.55 -5.43 29.03
N ILE A 66 3.02 -6.11 28.03
CA ILE A 66 3.27 -5.84 26.62
C ILE A 66 1.91 -5.70 25.93
N SER A 67 1.65 -4.55 25.32
CA SER A 67 0.44 -4.36 24.51
C SER A 67 0.52 -5.19 23.23
N ILE A 68 -0.61 -5.77 22.83
CA ILE A 68 -0.73 -6.51 21.55
C ILE A 68 -0.39 -5.61 20.37
N THR A 69 -0.69 -4.32 20.45
CA THR A 69 -0.43 -3.34 19.40
C THR A 69 0.91 -2.59 19.53
N SER A 70 1.66 -2.82 20.61
CA SER A 70 2.95 -2.17 20.85
C SER A 70 3.94 -2.46 19.71
N GLY A 71 4.60 -1.43 19.17
CA GLY A 71 5.55 -1.55 18.04
C GLY A 71 4.90 -1.76 16.67
N THR A 72 3.57 -1.79 16.57
CA THR A 72 2.82 -1.82 15.31
C THR A 72 2.37 -0.41 14.92
N VAL A 73 1.78 -0.26 13.73
CA VAL A 73 1.19 1.01 13.32
C VAL A 73 0.01 1.44 14.19
N PHE A 74 -0.57 0.53 14.99
CA PHE A 74 -1.62 0.84 15.97
C PHE A 74 -1.08 1.13 17.39
N HIS A 75 0.23 1.27 17.55
CA HIS A 75 0.82 1.65 18.84
C HIS A 75 0.16 2.91 19.42
N SER A 76 -0.12 2.90 20.72
CA SER A 76 -0.81 4.00 21.43
C SER A 76 -2.18 4.40 20.87
N SER A 77 -2.88 3.50 20.19
CA SER A 77 -4.26 3.73 19.77
C SER A 77 -5.23 3.40 20.89
N HIS A 78 -6.23 4.25 21.10
CA HIS A 78 -7.32 4.06 22.08
C HIS A 78 -8.50 3.25 21.52
N LEU A 79 -8.41 2.78 20.29
CA LEU A 79 -9.45 1.96 19.67
C LEU A 79 -9.48 0.55 20.26
N SER A 80 -10.67 -0.05 20.31
CA SER A 80 -10.80 -1.48 20.57
C SER A 80 -10.16 -2.30 19.44
N LEU A 81 -9.74 -3.53 19.73
CA LEU A 81 -9.20 -4.43 18.71
C LEU A 81 -10.25 -4.71 17.60
N ARG A 82 -11.53 -4.75 18.00
CA ARG A 82 -12.63 -4.89 17.08
C ARG A 82 -12.72 -3.70 16.11
N GLN A 83 -12.63 -2.46 16.60
CA GLN A 83 -12.62 -1.27 15.73
C GLN A 83 -11.40 -1.25 14.80
N MET A 84 -10.22 -1.61 15.28
CA MET A 84 -9.02 -1.74 14.45
C MET A 84 -9.21 -2.79 13.35
N ASN A 85 -9.80 -3.93 13.69
CA ASN A 85 -10.07 -5.01 12.73
C ASN A 85 -11.07 -4.59 11.67
N TRP A 86 -12.16 -3.91 12.08
CA TRP A 86 -13.13 -3.33 11.15
C TRP A 86 -12.50 -2.27 10.24
N ALA A 87 -11.62 -1.40 10.77
CA ALA A 87 -10.91 -0.42 9.96
C ALA A 87 -10.10 -1.08 8.84
N MET A 88 -9.34 -2.12 9.18
CA MET A 88 -8.56 -2.88 8.20
C MET A 88 -9.45 -3.56 7.16
N PHE A 89 -10.57 -4.16 7.58
CA PHE A 89 -11.51 -4.83 6.70
C PHE A 89 -12.16 -3.84 5.71
N LEU A 90 -12.74 -2.76 6.22
CA LEU A 90 -13.40 -1.73 5.40
C LEU A 90 -12.40 -1.11 4.41
N PHE A 91 -11.19 -0.80 4.90
CA PHE A 91 -10.15 -0.22 4.06
C PHE A 91 -9.65 -1.19 2.99
N ALA A 92 -9.53 -2.48 3.28
CA ALA A 92 -9.07 -3.49 2.32
C ALA A 92 -10.13 -3.84 1.25
N ASN A 93 -11.40 -3.92 1.64
CA ASN A 93 -12.45 -4.45 0.76
C ASN A 93 -12.93 -3.48 -0.32
N ASP A 94 -12.89 -2.16 -0.09
CA ASP A 94 -13.25 -1.20 -1.12
C ASP A 94 -12.04 -0.90 -2.01
N LYS A 95 -12.09 -1.38 -3.25
CA LYS A 95 -11.03 -1.16 -4.25
C LYS A 95 -10.82 0.31 -4.62
N ARG A 96 -11.81 1.15 -4.36
CA ARG A 96 -11.75 2.60 -4.62
C ARG A 96 -10.96 3.34 -3.55
N GLY A 97 -10.75 2.74 -2.38
CA GLY A 97 -10.23 3.37 -1.19
C GLY A 97 -11.35 3.69 -0.19
N CYS A 98 -11.01 4.36 0.91
CA CYS A 98 -11.95 4.74 1.95
C CYS A 98 -11.61 6.15 2.46
N SER A 99 -12.58 7.05 2.42
CA SER A 99 -12.39 8.40 2.97
C SER A 99 -12.50 8.40 4.51
N ALA A 100 -11.87 9.39 5.16
CA ALA A 100 -11.96 9.54 6.61
C ALA A 100 -13.41 9.77 7.08
N VAL A 101 -14.20 10.52 6.31
CA VAL A 101 -15.63 10.76 6.60
C VAL A 101 -16.44 9.47 6.55
N GLN A 102 -16.15 8.60 5.58
CA GLN A 102 -16.82 7.30 5.48
C GLN A 102 -16.43 6.40 6.67
N LEU A 103 -15.13 6.31 6.98
CA LEU A 103 -14.63 5.48 8.08
C LEU A 103 -15.13 5.96 9.44
N GLN A 104 -15.16 7.28 9.68
CA GLN A 104 -15.73 7.91 10.87
C GLN A 104 -17.16 7.44 11.14
N LYS A 105 -18.02 7.50 10.12
CA LYS A 105 -19.43 7.10 10.23
C LYS A 105 -19.57 5.60 10.52
N MET A 106 -18.78 4.77 9.83
CA MET A 106 -18.86 3.31 9.98
C MET A 106 -18.34 2.82 11.33
N LEU A 107 -17.29 3.42 11.87
CA LEU A 107 -16.67 3.03 13.15
C LEU A 107 -17.22 3.79 14.35
N LYS A 108 -18.06 4.81 14.14
CA LYS A 108 -18.58 5.72 15.19
C LYS A 108 -17.43 6.33 16.01
N VAL A 109 -16.43 6.87 15.34
CA VAL A 109 -15.28 7.59 15.91
C VAL A 109 -15.29 9.04 15.45
N ASN A 110 -14.45 9.92 16.02
CA ASN A 110 -14.28 11.25 15.49
C ASN A 110 -13.46 11.26 14.19
N TYR A 111 -13.50 12.37 13.44
CA TYR A 111 -12.83 12.52 12.16
C TYR A 111 -11.32 12.32 12.29
N ASP A 112 -10.68 12.94 13.26
CA ASP A 112 -9.23 12.87 13.47
C ASP A 112 -8.78 11.43 13.72
N THR A 113 -9.53 10.69 14.54
CA THR A 113 -9.27 9.27 14.77
C THR A 113 -9.37 8.46 13.47
N ALA A 114 -10.41 8.67 12.66
CA ALA A 114 -10.57 7.99 11.39
C ALA A 114 -9.43 8.35 10.40
N TYR A 115 -9.05 9.61 10.34
CA TYR A 115 -7.96 10.10 9.51
C TYR A 115 -6.61 9.48 9.92
N PHE A 116 -6.29 9.49 11.21
CA PHE A 116 -5.07 8.86 11.73
C PHE A 116 -5.01 7.35 11.49
N ILE A 117 -6.14 6.63 11.59
CA ILE A 117 -6.20 5.21 11.25
C ILE A 117 -5.78 5.00 9.80
N LEU A 118 -6.38 5.77 8.87
CA LEU A 118 -6.07 5.63 7.45
C LEU A 118 -4.61 5.95 7.15
N GLN A 119 -4.04 6.99 7.76
CA GLN A 119 -2.61 7.29 7.62
C GLN A 119 -1.72 6.13 8.12
N ARG A 120 -2.05 5.55 9.27
CA ARG A 120 -1.32 4.40 9.83
C ARG A 120 -1.41 3.17 8.94
N LEU A 121 -2.58 2.90 8.34
CA LEU A 121 -2.75 1.81 7.39
C LEU A 121 -1.94 2.04 6.11
N ARG A 122 -1.91 3.27 5.56
CA ARG A 122 -1.04 3.65 4.43
C ARG A 122 0.44 3.45 4.76
N LYS A 123 0.86 3.83 5.97
CA LYS A 123 2.23 3.60 6.45
C LYS A 123 2.57 2.10 6.49
N ALA A 124 1.66 1.24 6.97
CA ALA A 124 1.86 -0.22 6.93
C ALA A 124 1.99 -0.75 5.49
N MET A 125 1.14 -0.27 4.57
CA MET A 125 1.21 -0.61 3.16
C MET A 125 2.57 -0.23 2.54
N LYS A 126 3.06 0.97 2.81
CA LYS A 126 4.37 1.46 2.39
C LYS A 126 5.49 0.55 2.88
N ILE A 127 5.58 0.33 4.20
CA ILE A 127 6.63 -0.51 4.83
C ILE A 127 6.64 -1.91 4.20
N ARG A 128 5.46 -2.46 3.95
CA ARG A 128 5.34 -3.79 3.32
C ARG A 128 5.83 -3.78 1.88
N ASP A 129 5.51 -2.76 1.11
CA ASP A 129 5.88 -2.66 -0.30
C ASP A 129 7.37 -2.32 -0.50
N GLU A 130 8.00 -1.62 0.43
CA GLU A 130 9.44 -1.33 0.37
C GLU A 130 10.33 -2.58 0.39
N ARG A 131 9.80 -3.72 0.83
CA ARG A 131 10.50 -5.02 0.83
C ARG A 131 10.59 -5.69 -0.54
N TYR A 132 9.90 -5.19 -1.56
CA TYR A 132 9.83 -5.79 -2.88
C TYR A 132 10.41 -4.87 -3.93
N MET A 133 11.25 -5.43 -4.79
CA MET A 133 11.73 -4.78 -6.01
C MET A 133 10.97 -5.32 -7.22
N LEU A 134 10.78 -4.48 -8.21
CA LEU A 134 10.24 -4.87 -9.51
C LEU A 134 11.28 -5.70 -10.27
N LYS A 135 10.86 -6.77 -10.95
CA LYS A 135 11.74 -7.70 -11.67
C LYS A 135 11.20 -8.02 -13.06
N GLY A 136 12.08 -8.43 -13.96
CA GLY A 136 11.75 -8.87 -15.32
C GLY A 136 11.56 -7.70 -16.26
N ILE A 137 10.40 -7.58 -16.89
CA ILE A 137 10.08 -6.46 -17.80
C ILE A 137 9.37 -5.37 -16.99
N VAL A 138 9.91 -4.16 -17.00
CA VAL A 138 9.42 -3.01 -16.23
C VAL A 138 9.18 -1.84 -17.15
N GLU A 139 7.92 -1.39 -17.26
CA GLU A 139 7.57 -0.12 -17.90
C GLU A 139 7.88 1.02 -16.92
N LEU A 140 8.59 2.07 -17.37
CA LEU A 140 9.00 3.22 -16.56
C LEU A 140 8.74 4.54 -17.29
N ASP A 141 8.03 5.44 -16.61
CA ASP A 141 7.74 6.79 -17.12
C ASP A 141 7.43 7.74 -15.95
N ASP A 142 7.16 9.00 -16.25
CA ASP A 142 6.70 9.99 -15.29
C ASP A 142 5.27 10.47 -15.57
N THR A 143 4.65 11.04 -14.56
CA THR A 143 3.35 11.69 -14.67
C THR A 143 3.23 12.89 -13.72
N TYR A 144 2.22 13.71 -13.97
CA TYR A 144 1.89 14.89 -13.17
C TYR A 144 0.55 14.67 -12.47
N VAL A 145 0.53 14.89 -11.13
CA VAL A 145 -0.64 14.69 -10.28
C VAL A 145 -0.97 16.00 -9.55
N GLY A 146 -2.23 16.34 -9.49
CA GLY A 146 -2.76 17.54 -8.82
C GLY A 146 -3.82 18.23 -9.65
N THR A 147 -4.56 19.15 -9.01
CA THR A 147 -5.63 19.94 -9.64
C THR A 147 -5.13 20.75 -10.83
N ALA A 148 -5.94 20.80 -11.87
CA ALA A 148 -5.67 21.69 -13.00
C ALA A 148 -5.81 23.15 -12.54
N THR A 149 -4.76 23.93 -12.69
CA THR A 149 -4.81 25.38 -12.50
C THR A 149 -5.17 26.03 -13.83
N HIS A 150 -6.32 26.71 -13.87
CA HIS A 150 -6.73 27.45 -15.08
C HIS A 150 -5.67 28.51 -15.44
N GLY A 151 -5.32 28.61 -16.73
CA GLY A 151 -4.38 29.61 -17.24
C GLY A 151 -2.89 29.33 -17.04
N LYS A 152 -2.48 28.21 -16.44
CA LYS A 152 -1.06 27.89 -16.21
C LYS A 152 -0.50 26.88 -17.22
N LYS A 153 0.85 26.85 -17.34
CA LYS A 153 1.59 25.99 -18.27
C LYS A 153 1.29 24.50 -18.07
N ARG A 154 1.14 23.76 -19.18
CA ARG A 154 0.99 22.30 -19.20
C ARG A 154 2.36 21.61 -19.30
N GLY A 155 2.43 20.33 -18.93
CA GLY A 155 3.64 19.51 -19.06
C GLY A 155 4.72 19.87 -18.03
N ARG A 156 6.00 19.85 -18.43
CA ARG A 156 7.17 19.99 -17.53
C ARG A 156 7.24 21.33 -16.78
N GLY A 157 6.51 22.36 -17.19
CA GLY A 157 6.41 23.65 -16.53
C GLY A 157 5.23 23.78 -15.55
N THR A 158 4.48 22.72 -15.29
CA THR A 158 3.33 22.73 -14.38
C THR A 158 3.74 22.76 -12.90
N GLU A 159 2.91 23.36 -12.07
CA GLU A 159 3.02 23.31 -10.58
C GLU A 159 2.57 21.97 -9.98
N LYS A 160 2.03 21.06 -10.80
CA LYS A 160 1.60 19.73 -10.34
C LYS A 160 2.78 18.93 -9.80
N SER A 161 2.50 18.02 -8.87
CA SER A 161 3.50 17.10 -8.33
C SER A 161 3.98 16.15 -9.43
N LYS A 162 5.29 16.03 -9.57
CA LYS A 162 5.94 15.08 -10.47
C LYS A 162 6.00 13.72 -9.79
N VAL A 163 5.59 12.67 -10.50
CA VAL A 163 5.57 11.30 -9.97
C VAL A 163 6.26 10.39 -10.98
N ILE A 164 7.28 9.66 -10.51
CA ILE A 164 7.91 8.58 -11.27
C ILE A 164 7.10 7.32 -11.04
N VAL A 165 6.77 6.60 -12.11
CA VAL A 165 5.94 5.40 -12.09
C VAL A 165 6.67 4.25 -12.76
N ALA A 166 6.70 3.09 -12.13
CA ALA A 166 7.25 1.86 -12.70
C ALA A 166 6.27 0.70 -12.51
N VAL A 167 5.98 -0.04 -13.58
CA VAL A 167 5.07 -1.19 -13.57
C VAL A 167 5.78 -2.43 -14.09
N ALA A 168 5.90 -3.46 -13.26
CA ALA A 168 6.40 -4.75 -13.72
C ALA A 168 5.29 -5.52 -14.46
N LYS A 169 5.66 -6.21 -15.55
CA LYS A 169 4.76 -7.07 -16.32
C LYS A 169 5.36 -8.44 -16.59
N THR A 170 4.50 -9.42 -16.82
CA THR A 170 4.88 -10.75 -17.30
C THR A 170 5.15 -10.74 -18.80
N LEU A 171 5.77 -11.81 -19.31
CA LEU A 171 5.93 -12.02 -20.76
C LEU A 171 4.59 -11.97 -21.52
N ASN A 172 3.50 -12.41 -20.91
CA ASN A 172 2.14 -12.32 -21.47
C ASN A 172 1.52 -10.92 -21.28
N ASN A 173 2.33 -9.90 -21.09
CA ASN A 173 1.92 -8.50 -20.93
C ASN A 173 0.86 -8.25 -19.83
N LYS A 174 0.86 -9.06 -18.74
CA LYS A 174 -0.01 -8.85 -17.58
C LYS A 174 0.76 -8.08 -16.51
N SER A 175 0.26 -6.91 -16.13
CA SER A 175 0.88 -6.11 -15.06
C SER A 175 0.80 -6.82 -13.71
N THR A 176 1.88 -6.81 -12.95
CA THR A 176 2.03 -7.46 -11.64
C THR A 176 2.15 -6.44 -10.52
N TYR A 177 3.34 -5.92 -10.29
CA TYR A 177 3.65 -4.97 -9.22
C TYR A 177 3.89 -3.57 -9.79
N ILE A 178 3.64 -2.56 -8.97
CA ILE A 178 3.84 -1.15 -9.32
C ILE A 178 4.56 -0.43 -8.19
N LYS A 179 5.37 0.57 -8.56
CA LYS A 179 5.98 1.54 -7.67
C LYS A 179 5.73 2.94 -8.18
N MET A 180 5.36 3.84 -7.28
CA MET A 180 5.18 5.26 -7.57
C MET A 180 5.91 6.10 -6.53
N GLN A 181 6.56 7.17 -6.97
CA GLN A 181 7.30 8.05 -6.06
C GLN A 181 7.14 9.51 -6.47
N VAL A 182 6.73 10.36 -5.54
CA VAL A 182 6.77 11.81 -5.71
C VAL A 182 8.23 12.24 -5.85
N SER A 183 8.49 13.07 -6.85
CA SER A 183 9.85 13.49 -7.21
C SER A 183 9.97 15.01 -7.26
N PRO A 184 11.04 15.59 -6.73
CA PRO A 184 11.28 17.04 -6.82
C PRO A 184 11.58 17.47 -8.26
N ASN A 185 12.17 16.60 -9.05
CA ASN A 185 12.51 16.85 -10.46
C ASN A 185 12.58 15.52 -11.25
N LEU A 186 12.72 15.64 -12.57
CA LEU A 186 12.81 14.51 -13.50
C LEU A 186 14.20 14.47 -14.18
N LYS A 187 15.25 14.65 -13.39
CA LYS A 187 16.65 14.58 -13.86
C LYS A 187 17.14 13.13 -13.87
N ALA A 188 18.16 12.85 -14.68
CA ALA A 188 18.78 11.52 -14.80
C ALA A 188 19.16 10.91 -13.44
N VAL A 189 19.81 11.68 -12.57
CA VAL A 189 20.20 11.24 -11.21
C VAL A 189 18.98 10.79 -10.39
N THR A 190 17.83 11.46 -10.56
CA THR A 190 16.61 11.14 -9.82
C THR A 190 15.98 9.84 -10.31
N PHE A 191 15.94 9.63 -11.62
CA PHE A 191 15.51 8.34 -12.20
C PHE A 191 16.45 7.21 -11.77
N GLY A 192 17.77 7.42 -11.79
CA GLY A 192 18.74 6.43 -11.33
C GLY A 192 18.55 6.05 -9.86
N LYS A 193 18.32 7.03 -8.97
CA LYS A 193 18.01 6.75 -7.54
C LYS A 193 16.71 5.99 -7.37
N PHE A 194 15.67 6.36 -8.11
CA PHE A 194 14.39 5.63 -8.08
C PHE A 194 14.56 4.18 -8.55
N ALA A 195 15.23 3.97 -9.68
CA ALA A 195 15.44 2.64 -10.22
C ALA A 195 16.27 1.77 -9.29
N LYS A 196 17.39 2.27 -8.75
CA LYS A 196 18.21 1.55 -7.78
C LYS A 196 17.43 1.09 -6.54
N LYS A 197 16.47 1.89 -6.07
CA LYS A 197 15.62 1.56 -4.91
C LYS A 197 14.53 0.54 -5.25
N ASN A 198 13.96 0.61 -6.45
CA ASN A 198 12.67 -0.04 -6.76
C ASN A 198 12.73 -1.12 -7.83
N ILE A 199 13.80 -1.19 -8.64
CA ILE A 199 13.93 -2.13 -9.76
C ILE A 199 15.17 -2.98 -9.57
N ALA A 200 15.04 -4.30 -9.66
CA ALA A 200 16.17 -5.22 -9.56
C ALA A 200 17.14 -5.01 -10.73
N GLU A 201 18.45 -5.00 -10.46
CA GLU A 201 19.48 -4.94 -11.48
C GLU A 201 19.33 -6.08 -12.50
N GLY A 202 19.66 -5.86 -13.75
CA GLY A 202 19.46 -6.80 -14.84
C GLY A 202 18.02 -6.91 -15.35
N SER A 203 17.08 -6.10 -14.85
CA SER A 203 15.74 -6.04 -15.41
C SER A 203 15.73 -5.34 -16.78
N ARG A 204 14.85 -5.77 -17.69
CA ARG A 204 14.55 -5.04 -18.94
C ARG A 204 13.63 -3.86 -18.61
N VAL A 205 14.07 -2.64 -18.87
CA VAL A 205 13.27 -1.44 -18.65
C VAL A 205 12.81 -0.89 -19.99
N GLU A 206 11.49 -0.78 -20.14
CA GLU A 206 10.82 -0.20 -21.30
C GLU A 206 10.37 1.22 -20.93
N SER A 207 10.76 2.20 -21.75
CA SER A 207 10.43 3.62 -21.52
C SER A 207 10.26 4.38 -22.84
N ASP A 208 9.73 5.59 -22.74
CA ASP A 208 9.79 6.52 -23.85
C ASP A 208 11.24 6.94 -24.16
N ASN A 209 11.44 7.60 -25.29
CA ASN A 209 12.76 8.06 -25.75
C ASN A 209 13.29 9.28 -24.94
N CYS A 210 13.06 9.34 -23.63
CA CYS A 210 13.47 10.45 -22.78
C CYS A 210 14.99 10.40 -22.46
N PRO A 211 15.77 11.45 -22.81
CA PRO A 211 17.21 11.48 -22.55
C PRO A 211 17.60 11.33 -21.07
N ALA A 212 16.77 11.85 -20.16
CA ALA A 212 17.03 11.76 -18.72
C ALA A 212 16.91 10.32 -18.21
N LEU A 213 15.96 9.55 -18.73
CA LEU A 213 15.80 8.11 -18.39
C LEU A 213 16.99 7.30 -18.92
N LYS A 214 17.37 7.51 -20.18
CA LYS A 214 18.52 6.84 -20.79
C LYS A 214 19.79 7.05 -19.97
N LYS A 215 20.14 8.31 -19.66
CA LYS A 215 21.34 8.67 -18.90
C LYS A 215 21.29 8.15 -17.46
N GLY A 216 20.10 8.07 -16.84
CA GLY A 216 19.94 7.63 -15.45
C GLY A 216 20.04 6.12 -15.23
N LEU A 217 19.85 5.31 -16.30
CA LEU A 217 19.68 3.86 -16.21
C LEU A 217 20.73 3.05 -16.99
N ALA A 218 21.58 3.70 -17.79
CA ALA A 218 22.40 3.08 -18.85
C ALA A 218 23.31 1.93 -18.41
N GLU A 219 23.76 1.87 -17.16
CA GLU A 219 24.81 0.93 -16.75
C GLU A 219 24.28 -0.36 -16.09
N LYS A 220 23.03 -0.38 -15.65
CA LYS A 220 22.53 -1.44 -14.74
C LYS A 220 21.30 -2.19 -15.26
N TYR A 221 20.70 -1.71 -16.35
CA TYR A 221 19.44 -2.22 -16.86
C TYR A 221 19.50 -2.43 -18.37
N PHE A 222 18.78 -3.43 -18.87
CA PHE A 222 18.59 -3.62 -20.31
C PHE A 222 17.51 -2.65 -20.80
N LEU A 223 17.93 -1.53 -21.40
CA LEU A 223 17.03 -0.49 -21.84
C LEU A 223 16.41 -0.82 -23.19
N HIS A 224 15.09 -0.75 -23.27
CA HIS A 224 14.33 -0.74 -24.50
C HIS A 224 13.46 0.52 -24.53
N TYR A 225 13.68 1.37 -25.51
CA TYR A 225 12.94 2.61 -25.67
C TYR A 225 12.50 2.82 -27.10
N GLU A 226 11.28 3.29 -27.26
CA GLU A 226 10.71 3.69 -28.53
C GLU A 226 10.13 5.11 -28.40
N THR A 227 10.14 5.87 -29.50
CA THR A 227 9.41 7.14 -29.53
C THR A 227 7.92 6.84 -29.44
N PHE A 228 7.22 7.57 -28.58
CA PHE A 228 5.78 7.40 -28.40
C PHE A 228 5.05 7.49 -29.74
N SER A 229 4.24 6.48 -30.03
CA SER A 229 3.28 6.47 -31.14
C SER A 229 1.91 6.09 -30.58
N PRO A 230 0.84 6.85 -30.89
CA PRO A 230 -0.52 6.48 -30.45
C PRO A 230 -0.95 5.09 -30.90
N GLU A 231 -0.43 4.62 -32.04
CA GLU A 231 -0.76 3.30 -32.61
C GLU A 231 -0.03 2.15 -31.90
N LYS A 232 1.15 2.44 -31.33
CA LYS A 232 1.99 1.49 -30.62
C LYS A 232 2.15 1.95 -29.17
N ASP A 233 1.13 1.78 -28.33
CA ASP A 233 1.21 2.11 -26.91
C ASP A 233 2.08 1.08 -26.18
N MET A 234 3.40 1.24 -26.25
CA MET A 234 4.38 0.39 -25.61
C MET A 234 4.21 0.38 -24.07
N LEU A 235 3.81 1.50 -23.48
CA LEU A 235 3.65 1.67 -22.03
C LEU A 235 2.19 1.54 -21.58
N ARG A 236 1.38 0.78 -22.30
CA ARG A 236 -0.06 0.65 -22.07
C ARG A 236 -0.43 0.27 -20.64
N ARG A 237 0.35 -0.59 -19.99
CA ARG A 237 0.06 -1.04 -18.61
C ARG A 237 0.33 0.08 -17.62
N LEU A 238 1.39 0.83 -17.84
CA LEU A 238 1.75 1.99 -17.04
C LEU A 238 0.70 3.10 -17.21
N HIS A 239 0.32 3.45 -18.43
CA HIS A 239 -0.71 4.48 -18.69
C HIS A 239 -2.07 4.10 -18.07
N THR A 240 -2.48 2.83 -18.19
CA THR A 240 -3.68 2.33 -17.51
C THR A 240 -3.58 2.46 -15.98
N ALA A 241 -2.42 2.15 -15.41
CA ALA A 241 -2.22 2.28 -13.95
C ALA A 241 -2.23 3.75 -13.50
N ILE A 242 -1.63 4.65 -14.27
CA ILE A 242 -1.67 6.11 -14.03
C ILE A 242 -3.11 6.63 -14.07
N SER A 243 -3.90 6.24 -15.06
CA SER A 243 -5.31 6.62 -15.18
C SER A 243 -6.11 6.16 -13.97
N ASN A 244 -5.97 4.89 -13.57
CA ASN A 244 -6.64 4.34 -12.39
C ASN A 244 -6.24 5.05 -11.09
N MET A 245 -4.96 5.41 -10.94
CA MET A 245 -4.47 6.16 -9.79
C MET A 245 -5.09 7.55 -9.72
N LYS A 246 -5.12 8.28 -10.84
CA LYS A 246 -5.75 9.60 -10.92
C LYS A 246 -7.23 9.52 -10.59
N SER A 247 -7.95 8.54 -11.14
CA SER A 247 -9.36 8.31 -10.85
C SER A 247 -9.62 8.00 -9.36
N MET A 248 -8.73 7.26 -8.69
CA MET A 248 -8.83 7.02 -7.25
C MET A 248 -8.65 8.32 -6.45
N ILE A 249 -7.64 9.13 -6.78
CA ILE A 249 -7.37 10.39 -6.09
C ILE A 249 -8.51 11.39 -6.27
N GLU A 250 -9.00 11.55 -7.49
CA GLU A 250 -10.06 12.52 -7.81
C GLU A 250 -11.43 12.04 -7.31
N GLY A 251 -11.78 10.77 -7.52
CA GLY A 251 -13.10 10.24 -7.25
C GLY A 251 -13.35 9.92 -5.77
N THR A 252 -12.34 9.41 -5.05
CA THR A 252 -12.54 9.02 -3.63
C THR A 252 -12.06 10.08 -2.66
N TYR A 253 -10.98 10.76 -2.99
CA TYR A 253 -10.34 11.71 -2.08
C TYR A 253 -10.54 13.17 -2.47
N HIS A 254 -11.17 13.43 -3.62
CA HIS A 254 -11.45 14.78 -4.14
C HIS A 254 -10.23 15.70 -4.23
N GLY A 255 -9.07 15.08 -4.49
CA GLY A 255 -7.78 15.75 -4.48
C GLY A 255 -6.99 15.50 -3.19
N VAL A 256 -5.69 15.63 -3.29
CA VAL A 256 -4.75 15.42 -2.19
C VAL A 256 -3.67 16.50 -2.27
N THR A 257 -3.29 17.07 -1.14
CA THR A 257 -2.21 18.06 -1.07
C THR A 257 -0.86 17.42 -1.41
N LYS A 258 0.10 18.24 -1.82
CA LYS A 258 1.43 17.77 -2.23
C LYS A 258 2.16 17.01 -1.12
N GLU A 259 1.99 17.44 0.12
CA GLU A 259 2.62 16.89 1.32
C GLU A 259 2.17 15.46 1.59
N HIS A 260 0.90 15.15 1.33
CA HIS A 260 0.30 13.85 1.61
C HIS A 260 0.24 12.92 0.39
N LEU A 261 0.55 13.43 -0.82
CA LEU A 261 0.38 12.67 -2.06
C LEU A 261 1.08 11.30 -2.02
N GLN A 262 2.30 11.24 -1.45
CA GLN A 262 3.05 9.97 -1.40
C GLN A 262 2.30 8.86 -0.63
N GLU A 263 1.61 9.19 0.44
CA GLU A 263 0.84 8.21 1.24
C GLU A 263 -0.28 7.57 0.41
N TYR A 264 -0.94 8.34 -0.44
CA TYR A 264 -2.01 7.84 -1.32
C TYR A 264 -1.46 7.05 -2.51
N LEU A 265 -0.27 7.41 -3.01
CA LEU A 265 0.44 6.61 -4.00
C LEU A 265 0.87 5.25 -3.41
N ASP A 266 1.33 5.23 -2.16
CA ASP A 266 1.69 4.00 -1.44
C ASP A 266 0.46 3.08 -1.27
N GLU A 267 -0.70 3.65 -0.92
CA GLU A 267 -1.97 2.93 -0.88
C GLU A 267 -2.33 2.35 -2.26
N PHE A 268 -2.27 3.16 -3.30
CA PHE A 268 -2.56 2.71 -4.65
C PHE A 268 -1.64 1.56 -5.08
N CYS A 269 -0.33 1.71 -4.86
CA CYS A 269 0.67 0.69 -5.20
C CYS A 269 0.38 -0.64 -4.49
N PHE A 270 0.08 -0.60 -3.18
CA PHE A 270 -0.25 -1.79 -2.40
C PHE A 270 -1.49 -2.51 -2.95
N ARG A 271 -2.56 -1.77 -3.22
CA ARG A 271 -3.83 -2.31 -3.76
C ARG A 271 -3.65 -2.87 -5.17
N TYR A 272 -3.01 -2.10 -6.04
CA TYR A 272 -2.77 -2.49 -7.43
C TYR A 272 -1.95 -3.77 -7.52
N SER A 273 -0.87 -3.85 -6.77
CA SER A 273 0.03 -5.02 -6.74
C SER A 273 -0.66 -6.28 -6.20
N ARG A 274 -1.72 -6.13 -5.41
CA ARG A 274 -2.44 -7.25 -4.76
C ARG A 274 -3.87 -7.44 -5.25
N ARG A 275 -4.25 -6.79 -6.34
CA ARG A 275 -5.63 -6.84 -6.89
C ARG A 275 -6.11 -8.24 -7.26
N SER A 276 -5.17 -9.17 -7.53
CA SER A 276 -5.48 -10.57 -7.85
C SER A 276 -5.71 -11.46 -6.62
N PHE A 277 -5.44 -10.95 -5.40
CA PHE A 277 -5.52 -11.77 -4.18
C PHE A 277 -6.94 -11.85 -3.59
N GLY A 278 -7.90 -11.04 -4.06
CA GLY A 278 -9.29 -11.13 -3.63
C GLY A 278 -9.46 -11.19 -2.12
N VAL A 279 -10.06 -12.25 -1.61
CA VAL A 279 -10.31 -12.52 -0.17
C VAL A 279 -9.09 -12.40 0.73
N GLN A 280 -7.88 -12.56 0.18
CA GLN A 280 -6.65 -12.52 0.95
C GLN A 280 -6.17 -11.09 1.21
N LEU A 281 -6.76 -10.06 0.59
CA LEU A 281 -6.26 -8.68 0.70
C LEU A 281 -6.35 -8.17 2.15
N PHE A 282 -7.45 -8.46 2.84
CA PHE A 282 -7.61 -8.15 4.27
C PHE A 282 -6.51 -8.79 5.11
N GLY A 283 -6.29 -10.12 4.96
CA GLY A 283 -5.23 -10.82 5.71
C GLY A 283 -3.82 -10.29 5.40
N ARG A 284 -3.58 -9.86 4.14
CA ARG A 284 -2.30 -9.27 3.75
C ARG A 284 -2.09 -7.87 4.32
N LEU A 285 -3.15 -7.07 4.42
CA LEU A 285 -3.10 -5.78 5.12
C LEU A 285 -2.88 -5.99 6.62
N ALA A 286 -3.63 -6.90 7.24
CA ALA A 286 -3.45 -7.23 8.65
C ALA A 286 -2.02 -7.68 8.95
N ALA A 287 -1.45 -8.57 8.12
CA ALA A 287 -0.04 -8.96 8.25
C ALA A 287 0.93 -7.78 8.06
N ALA A 288 0.63 -6.82 7.19
CA ALA A 288 1.46 -5.62 7.02
C ALA A 288 1.45 -4.69 8.23
N VAL A 289 0.35 -4.66 8.98
CA VAL A 289 0.20 -3.87 10.21
C VAL A 289 1.10 -4.40 11.33
N PHE A 290 1.36 -5.70 11.37
CA PHE A 290 2.15 -6.37 12.41
C PHE A 290 3.59 -6.72 11.98
N CYS A 291 3.99 -6.35 10.77
CA CYS A 291 5.36 -6.44 10.27
C CYS A 291 6.16 -5.18 10.62
#